data_ba8e95c256a2e7411021bdf4c40d9a52
#
_entry.id   ba8e95c256a2e7411021bdf4c40d9a52
#
_cell.length_a   1.000
_cell.length_b   1.000
_cell.length_c   1.000
_cell.angle_alpha   90.00
_cell.angle_beta   90.00
_cell.angle_gamma   90.00
#
_symmetry.space_group_name_H-M   'P 1'
#
loop_
_entity.id
_entity.type
_entity.pdbx_description
1 polymer ?
#
loop_
_entity_poly.entity_id
_entity_poly.type
_entity_poly.pdbx_seq_one_letter_code
_entity_poly.pdbx_strand_id
1 'polypeptide(L)'
;MTVQEAIAYINDYTWSSSRLGLERTQELLQRLGNPQKELKFIHVAGTNGKGSTCAMIERILREAGFRTGFYPSPYLQDFRERIQVNGVYIPEDRLAEITGRVAGEADSMEDHPSQFELITAIGMLYFLEMRCDYVVLEVGMGGALDSTNVIDPPEAAVITNIGLDHTEYLGDTVEEIARTKCGILKPGSSAVSYRNRPEVMAVIREICRDRGIPLYEAPPLKEDAQNGEEAIEALECSLEGQRFRYRGREYRLSLLGKHQLRNAATVLKVVEALRDRGVHLPDEAVERGIALTEWPARFEVLNRDPLLILDGGHNPQCAEALAENIREYLADDSGRAELTFLFGMLADKDYRQTMELLAPYGAAYVCITPESPRALPGEELAELIRSEKPGIPVVSMDNIPDAIAAALAIGKPVVAFGSLYSAGRIRSETAAVIKGLQRKQALAARRGLSEEERAEASRIICGKLEEEVRRLRKEKKIRRILSYAAAWDEANVDTFNRWAEGEGMEVLFPLCRDGGIMEARAADEGVDPDRMLKPGAFGIREPDENCSHPAEPEEIDLVIVPCVGFDGNGGRIGHGKGYYDRYLTKLRPDAETILVAMEVQRLPEIRMDSTDIPITNVITEKVS
;
A
#
# COMPACT_ATOMS: atom_id res chain seq x y z
N MET A 1 16.32 -10.05 23.18
CA MET A 1 16.12 -8.61 22.82
C MET A 1 14.69 -8.39 22.36
N THR A 2 14.17 -7.18 22.45
CA THR A 2 12.88 -6.78 21.85
C THR A 2 13.08 -6.54 20.34
N VAL A 3 11.98 -6.42 19.59
CA VAL A 3 12.07 -6.10 18.15
C VAL A 3 12.69 -4.71 17.91
N GLN A 4 12.39 -3.74 18.77
CA GLN A 4 12.98 -2.40 18.71
C GLN A 4 14.49 -2.43 18.93
N GLU A 5 14.97 -3.20 19.91
CA GLU A 5 16.40 -3.41 20.15
C GLU A 5 17.08 -4.12 18.98
N ALA A 6 16.40 -5.08 18.35
CA ALA A 6 16.90 -5.79 17.19
C ALA A 6 17.07 -4.85 15.98
N ILE A 7 16.04 -4.03 15.69
CA ILE A 7 16.09 -3.04 14.61
C ILE A 7 17.15 -1.97 14.90
N ALA A 8 17.28 -1.51 16.15
CA ALA A 8 18.31 -0.56 16.54
C ALA A 8 19.70 -1.15 16.33
N TYR A 9 19.97 -2.38 16.81
CA TYR A 9 21.24 -3.07 16.59
C TYR A 9 21.61 -3.15 15.11
N ILE A 10 20.68 -3.56 14.25
CA ILE A 10 20.91 -3.64 12.81
C ILE A 10 21.23 -2.27 12.22
N ASN A 11 20.56 -1.20 12.66
CA ASN A 11 20.70 0.15 12.14
C ASN A 11 21.95 0.88 12.65
N ASP A 12 22.57 0.46 13.75
CA ASP A 12 23.81 1.03 14.27
C ASP A 12 25.00 0.83 13.31
N TYR A 13 24.94 -0.18 12.43
CA TYR A 13 25.98 -0.50 11.45
C TYR A 13 25.61 0.04 10.07
N THR A 14 25.67 1.36 9.93
CA THR A 14 25.21 2.09 8.74
C THR A 14 26.08 1.86 7.50
N TRP A 15 25.52 2.18 6.33
CA TRP A 15 26.16 2.14 5.02
C TRP A 15 27.50 2.86 4.93
N SER A 16 27.72 3.94 5.68
CA SER A 16 28.97 4.72 5.66
C SER A 16 30.20 3.95 6.11
N SER A 17 30.03 2.83 6.83
CA SER A 17 31.08 1.89 7.23
C SER A 17 31.21 0.70 6.28
N SER A 18 30.40 0.61 5.23
CA SER A 18 30.34 -0.53 4.33
C SER A 18 31.51 -0.55 3.35
N ARG A 19 32.29 -1.62 3.37
CA ARG A 19 33.29 -1.93 2.33
C ARG A 19 32.65 -2.97 1.40
N LEU A 20 32.82 -2.79 0.08
CA LEU A 20 32.39 -3.80 -0.90
C LEU A 20 33.25 -5.07 -0.73
N GLY A 21 32.58 -6.22 -0.73
CA GLY A 21 33.21 -7.54 -0.60
C GLY A 21 32.22 -8.56 -0.06
N LEU A 22 32.50 -9.85 -0.28
CA LEU A 22 31.64 -10.95 0.18
C LEU A 22 32.19 -11.63 1.44
N GLU A 23 33.42 -11.32 1.83
CA GLU A 23 34.19 -12.05 2.84
C GLU A 23 33.50 -12.03 4.21
N ARG A 24 33.02 -10.86 4.64
CA ARG A 24 32.29 -10.71 5.92
C ARG A 24 30.99 -11.49 5.94
N THR A 25 30.20 -11.38 4.86
CA THR A 25 28.94 -12.13 4.74
C THR A 25 29.20 -13.62 4.70
N GLN A 26 30.24 -14.06 4.00
CA GLN A 26 30.62 -15.49 3.95
C GLN A 26 31.09 -16.00 5.32
N GLU A 27 31.91 -15.23 6.05
CA GLU A 27 32.36 -15.59 7.40
C GLU A 27 31.16 -15.68 8.35
N LEU A 28 30.28 -14.66 8.36
CA LEU A 28 29.08 -14.65 9.21
C LEU A 28 28.20 -15.86 8.93
N LEU A 29 27.90 -16.13 7.66
CA LEU A 29 27.07 -17.28 7.29
C LEU A 29 27.74 -18.62 7.62
N GLN A 30 29.07 -18.73 7.49
CA GLN A 30 29.82 -19.90 7.89
C GLN A 30 29.67 -20.18 9.40
N ARG A 31 29.78 -19.15 10.24
CA ARG A 31 29.58 -19.24 11.71
C ARG A 31 28.15 -19.64 12.06
N LEU A 32 27.18 -19.21 11.23
CA LEU A 32 25.76 -19.55 11.37
C LEU A 32 25.38 -20.89 10.72
N GLY A 33 26.36 -21.69 10.23
CA GLY A 33 26.12 -23.03 9.66
C GLY A 33 25.80 -23.08 8.17
N ASN A 34 26.03 -21.99 7.43
CA ASN A 34 25.79 -21.84 5.98
C ASN A 34 24.33 -22.09 5.55
N PRO A 35 23.34 -21.44 6.14
CA PRO A 35 21.92 -21.66 5.84
C PRO A 35 21.57 -21.48 4.35
N GLN A 36 22.29 -20.61 3.63
CA GLN A 36 22.10 -20.33 2.21
C GLN A 36 22.37 -21.54 1.30
N LYS A 37 23.14 -22.55 1.74
CA LYS A 37 23.46 -23.73 0.93
C LYS A 37 22.31 -24.75 0.85
N GLU A 38 21.33 -24.63 1.75
CA GLU A 38 20.17 -25.52 1.79
C GLU A 38 18.93 -24.92 1.09
N LEU A 39 19.06 -23.69 0.56
CA LEU A 39 17.98 -22.95 -0.07
C LEU A 39 18.17 -22.87 -1.59
N LYS A 40 17.04 -22.78 -2.32
CA LYS A 40 17.01 -22.53 -3.76
C LYS A 40 16.59 -21.11 -4.05
N PHE A 41 17.29 -20.44 -4.96
CA PHE A 41 17.10 -19.02 -5.19
C PHE A 41 16.67 -18.69 -6.62
N ILE A 42 15.85 -17.64 -6.74
CA ILE A 42 15.71 -16.82 -7.93
C ILE A 42 16.34 -15.48 -7.58
N HIS A 43 17.47 -15.11 -8.20
CA HIS A 43 18.29 -13.96 -7.85
C HIS A 43 18.12 -12.86 -8.88
N VAL A 44 17.74 -11.65 -8.46
CA VAL A 44 17.33 -10.57 -9.36
C VAL A 44 18.19 -9.34 -9.17
N ALA A 45 18.91 -8.93 -10.21
CA ALA A 45 19.69 -7.69 -10.28
C ALA A 45 19.16 -6.77 -11.39
N GLY A 46 19.48 -5.49 -11.31
CA GLY A 46 19.13 -4.47 -12.30
C GLY A 46 19.21 -3.07 -11.71
N THR A 47 18.98 -2.05 -12.53
CA THR A 47 18.84 -0.68 -12.04
C THR A 47 17.40 -0.44 -11.62
N ASN A 48 16.45 -0.60 -12.51
CA ASN A 48 15.02 -0.43 -12.27
C ASN A 48 14.25 -1.73 -12.51
N GLY A 49 13.07 -1.88 -11.89
CA GLY A 49 12.17 -3.03 -12.09
C GLY A 49 12.48 -4.26 -11.24
N LYS A 50 13.54 -4.28 -10.43
CA LYS A 50 13.89 -5.42 -9.55
C LYS A 50 12.72 -5.84 -8.66
N GLY A 51 12.25 -4.95 -7.79
CA GLY A 51 11.19 -5.25 -6.82
C GLY A 51 9.90 -5.70 -7.47
N SER A 52 9.43 -5.04 -8.55
CA SER A 52 8.22 -5.47 -9.28
C SER A 52 8.39 -6.86 -9.91
N THR A 53 9.56 -7.15 -10.49
CA THR A 53 9.88 -8.47 -11.04
C THR A 53 9.92 -9.54 -9.95
N CYS A 54 10.57 -9.25 -8.83
CA CYS A 54 10.61 -10.15 -7.66
C CYS A 54 9.21 -10.43 -7.11
N ALA A 55 8.38 -9.39 -6.96
CA ALA A 55 7.01 -9.54 -6.45
C ALA A 55 6.14 -10.43 -7.35
N MET A 56 6.22 -10.25 -8.67
CA MET A 56 5.52 -11.13 -9.63
C MET A 56 6.01 -12.58 -9.54
N ILE A 57 7.32 -12.82 -9.45
CA ILE A 57 7.90 -14.15 -9.33
C ILE A 57 7.46 -14.82 -8.02
N GLU A 58 7.56 -14.09 -6.90
CA GLU A 58 7.10 -14.57 -5.59
C GLU A 58 5.64 -15.00 -5.65
N ARG A 59 4.80 -14.12 -6.21
CA ARG A 59 3.37 -14.39 -6.28
C ARG A 59 3.06 -15.61 -7.14
N ILE A 60 3.72 -15.79 -8.28
CA ILE A 60 3.55 -16.98 -9.14
C ILE A 60 3.95 -18.26 -8.41
N LEU A 61 5.10 -18.29 -7.73
CA LEU A 61 5.55 -19.44 -6.97
C LEU A 61 4.59 -19.79 -5.85
N ARG A 62 4.07 -18.79 -5.14
CA ARG A 62 3.07 -18.96 -4.08
C ARG A 62 1.73 -19.49 -4.62
N GLU A 63 1.24 -18.97 -5.75
CA GLU A 63 0.03 -19.48 -6.41
C GLU A 63 0.20 -20.90 -6.97
N ALA A 64 1.44 -21.29 -7.30
CA ALA A 64 1.78 -22.68 -7.67
C ALA A 64 1.88 -23.62 -6.44
N GLY A 65 1.70 -23.12 -5.23
CA GLY A 65 1.68 -23.90 -3.98
C GLY A 65 3.04 -24.07 -3.31
N PHE A 66 4.09 -23.41 -3.77
CA PHE A 66 5.40 -23.42 -3.11
C PHE A 66 5.42 -22.51 -1.87
N ARG A 67 6.16 -22.93 -0.85
CA ARG A 67 6.51 -22.06 0.27
C ARG A 67 7.64 -21.14 -0.17
N THR A 68 7.32 -19.89 -0.40
CA THR A 68 8.21 -18.94 -1.05
C THR A 68 8.71 -17.89 -0.07
N GLY A 69 10.04 -17.82 0.11
CA GLY A 69 10.71 -16.73 0.75
C GLY A 69 10.83 -15.53 -0.18
N PHE A 70 10.71 -14.31 0.35
CA PHE A 70 10.85 -13.07 -0.41
C PHE A 70 11.73 -12.09 0.34
N TYR A 71 12.79 -11.62 -0.33
CA TYR A 71 13.79 -10.70 0.20
C TYR A 71 13.91 -9.47 -0.70
N PRO A 72 13.02 -8.46 -0.53
CA PRO A 72 13.08 -7.20 -1.26
C PRO A 72 13.96 -6.15 -0.57
N SER A 73 14.38 -5.12 -1.33
CA SER A 73 15.19 -4.00 -0.82
C SER A 73 14.97 -2.73 -1.64
N PRO A 74 14.81 -1.55 -0.99
CA PRO A 74 14.60 -1.32 0.45
C PRO A 74 13.17 -1.61 0.90
N TYR A 75 12.86 -1.48 2.20
CA TYR A 75 11.49 -1.48 2.71
C TYR A 75 10.83 -0.11 2.52
N LEU A 76 9.50 -0.07 2.53
CA LEU A 76 8.74 1.16 2.32
C LEU A 76 8.19 1.75 3.64
N GLN A 77 7.61 0.91 4.49
CA GLN A 77 6.94 1.32 5.74
C GLN A 77 7.44 0.55 6.96
N ASP A 78 7.48 -0.77 6.86
CA ASP A 78 7.87 -1.66 7.95
C ASP A 78 9.20 -2.34 7.61
N PHE A 79 10.14 -2.28 8.53
CA PHE A 79 11.45 -2.94 8.37
C PHE A 79 11.32 -4.42 7.99
N ARG A 80 10.28 -5.10 8.49
CA ARG A 80 9.99 -6.52 8.26
C ARG A 80 9.57 -6.84 6.82
N GLU A 81 9.22 -5.83 6.00
CA GLU A 81 8.97 -6.01 4.57
C GLU A 81 10.13 -6.69 3.85
N ARG A 82 11.35 -6.55 4.37
CA ARG A 82 12.57 -7.13 3.80
C ARG A 82 12.64 -8.66 3.90
N ILE A 83 11.84 -9.29 4.76
CA ILE A 83 11.88 -10.73 5.02
C ILE A 83 10.45 -11.25 5.13
N GLN A 84 9.99 -11.92 4.09
CA GLN A 84 8.62 -12.42 4.01
C GLN A 84 8.59 -13.90 3.62
N VAL A 85 7.58 -14.62 4.08
CA VAL A 85 7.27 -15.98 3.62
C VAL A 85 5.81 -16.04 3.22
N ASN A 86 5.52 -16.43 1.98
CA ASN A 86 4.17 -16.44 1.41
C ASN A 86 3.41 -15.11 1.59
N GLY A 87 4.09 -13.98 1.44
CA GLY A 87 3.54 -12.63 1.59
C GLY A 87 3.29 -12.18 3.03
N VAL A 88 3.71 -12.97 4.03
CA VAL A 88 3.61 -12.61 5.45
C VAL A 88 4.99 -12.20 5.95
N TYR A 89 5.06 -11.01 6.57
CA TYR A 89 6.29 -10.49 7.14
C TYR A 89 6.81 -11.38 8.28
N ILE A 90 8.12 -11.43 8.48
CA ILE A 90 8.72 -12.08 9.65
C ILE A 90 8.07 -11.56 10.94
N PRO A 91 7.56 -12.43 11.84
CA PRO A 91 7.00 -12.01 13.12
C PRO A 91 8.04 -11.27 13.98
N GLU A 92 7.58 -10.33 14.80
CA GLU A 92 8.46 -9.47 15.62
C GLU A 92 9.33 -10.28 16.59
N ASP A 93 8.75 -11.27 17.24
CA ASP A 93 9.44 -12.19 18.14
C ASP A 93 10.52 -13.00 17.40
N ARG A 94 10.22 -13.45 16.18
CA ARG A 94 11.18 -14.21 15.37
C ARG A 94 12.32 -13.32 14.86
N LEU A 95 12.01 -12.08 14.41
CA LEU A 95 13.04 -11.12 14.03
C LEU A 95 13.99 -10.86 15.22
N ALA A 96 13.46 -10.60 16.40
CA ALA A 96 14.25 -10.35 17.59
C ALA A 96 15.13 -11.55 18.00
N GLU A 97 14.57 -12.78 17.95
CA GLU A 97 15.30 -14.00 18.28
C GLU A 97 16.45 -14.28 17.30
N ILE A 98 16.17 -14.24 16.01
CA ILE A 98 17.17 -14.53 14.97
C ILE A 98 18.26 -13.43 14.97
N THR A 99 17.86 -12.15 15.15
CA THR A 99 18.83 -11.06 15.29
C THR A 99 19.75 -11.28 16.47
N GLY A 100 19.24 -11.77 17.63
CA GLY A 100 20.08 -12.09 18.79
C GLY A 100 21.11 -13.18 18.51
N ARG A 101 20.75 -14.21 17.72
CA ARG A 101 21.68 -15.26 17.27
C ARG A 101 22.75 -14.71 16.32
N VAL A 102 22.33 -13.89 15.35
CA VAL A 102 23.25 -13.27 14.37
C VAL A 102 24.20 -12.30 15.07
N ALA A 103 23.70 -11.48 16.00
CA ALA A 103 24.50 -10.54 16.78
C ALA A 103 25.60 -11.27 17.59
N GLY A 104 25.28 -12.40 18.24
CA GLY A 104 26.26 -13.18 19.00
C GLY A 104 27.46 -13.66 18.17
N GLU A 105 27.24 -13.98 16.89
CA GLU A 105 28.33 -14.34 15.97
C GLU A 105 29.01 -13.11 15.38
N ALA A 106 28.26 -12.09 14.97
CA ALA A 106 28.76 -10.87 14.37
C ALA A 106 29.68 -10.09 15.31
N ASP A 107 29.30 -9.93 16.57
CA ASP A 107 30.08 -9.22 17.59
C ASP A 107 31.44 -9.90 17.91
N SER A 108 31.58 -11.18 17.56
CA SER A 108 32.82 -11.92 17.70
C SER A 108 33.73 -11.87 16.47
N MET A 109 33.29 -11.22 15.38
CA MET A 109 34.10 -11.05 14.16
C MET A 109 35.05 -9.87 14.29
N GLU A 110 36.26 -9.99 13.72
CA GLU A 110 37.24 -8.91 13.71
C GLU A 110 36.78 -7.73 12.83
N ASP A 111 36.17 -8.01 11.67
CA ASP A 111 35.57 -7.03 10.77
C ASP A 111 34.03 -7.20 10.84
N HIS A 112 33.37 -6.32 11.60
CA HIS A 112 31.93 -6.44 11.87
C HIS A 112 31.10 -6.24 10.61
N PRO A 113 30.08 -7.10 10.38
CA PRO A 113 29.17 -6.99 9.23
C PRO A 113 28.39 -5.69 9.21
N SER A 114 28.15 -5.14 8.02
CA SER A 114 27.28 -3.99 7.80
C SER A 114 25.80 -4.33 7.99
N GLN A 115 24.96 -3.30 8.08
CA GLN A 115 23.50 -3.43 8.18
C GLN A 115 22.93 -4.41 7.14
N PHE A 116 23.32 -4.28 5.86
CA PHE A 116 22.76 -5.12 4.80
C PHE A 116 23.24 -6.57 4.89
N GLU A 117 24.48 -6.80 5.32
CA GLU A 117 25.05 -8.12 5.55
C GLU A 117 24.35 -8.84 6.72
N LEU A 118 24.06 -8.11 7.83
CA LEU A 118 23.28 -8.63 8.96
C LEU A 118 21.86 -9.04 8.55
N ILE A 119 21.15 -8.16 7.82
CA ILE A 119 19.79 -8.45 7.36
C ILE A 119 19.78 -9.66 6.41
N THR A 120 20.78 -9.77 5.53
CA THR A 120 20.92 -10.91 4.62
C THR A 120 21.07 -12.21 5.41
N ALA A 121 21.92 -12.24 6.42
CA ALA A 121 22.11 -13.42 7.26
C ALA A 121 20.83 -13.79 8.06
N ILE A 122 20.12 -12.79 8.60
CA ILE A 122 18.84 -12.97 9.30
C ILE A 122 17.80 -13.58 8.33
N GLY A 123 17.70 -13.05 7.11
CA GLY A 123 16.79 -13.57 6.08
C GLY A 123 17.10 -15.03 5.74
N MET A 124 18.37 -15.38 5.50
CA MET A 124 18.77 -16.77 5.16
C MET A 124 18.41 -17.76 6.28
N LEU A 125 18.64 -17.39 7.55
CA LEU A 125 18.23 -18.23 8.69
C LEU A 125 16.72 -18.41 8.75
N TYR A 126 15.96 -17.32 8.62
CA TYR A 126 14.50 -17.39 8.69
C TYR A 126 13.91 -18.23 7.55
N PHE A 127 14.38 -18.07 6.32
CA PHE A 127 13.90 -18.85 5.19
C PHE A 127 14.20 -20.36 5.35
N LEU A 128 15.37 -20.71 5.89
CA LEU A 128 15.71 -22.09 6.20
C LEU A 128 14.80 -22.66 7.29
N GLU A 129 14.59 -21.94 8.40
CA GLU A 129 13.71 -22.35 9.49
C GLU A 129 12.26 -22.54 9.02
N MET A 130 11.81 -21.67 8.11
CA MET A 130 10.49 -21.76 7.50
C MET A 130 10.40 -22.83 6.41
N ARG A 131 11.53 -23.50 6.08
CA ARG A 131 11.62 -24.52 5.02
C ARG A 131 11.06 -24.03 3.68
N CYS A 132 11.52 -22.86 3.23
CA CYS A 132 11.13 -22.33 1.94
C CYS A 132 11.61 -23.24 0.81
N ASP A 133 10.72 -23.53 -0.13
CA ASP A 133 11.07 -24.29 -1.35
C ASP A 133 11.93 -23.46 -2.29
N TYR A 134 11.60 -22.15 -2.38
CA TYR A 134 12.31 -21.15 -3.17
C TYR A 134 12.40 -19.84 -2.40
N VAL A 135 13.46 -19.08 -2.66
CA VAL A 135 13.62 -17.70 -2.16
C VAL A 135 13.83 -16.77 -3.35
N VAL A 136 12.96 -15.78 -3.50
CA VAL A 136 13.12 -14.68 -4.46
C VAL A 136 13.95 -13.60 -3.78
N LEU A 137 15.17 -13.40 -4.29
CA LEU A 137 16.21 -12.59 -3.65
C LEU A 137 16.54 -11.37 -4.51
N GLU A 138 16.21 -10.17 -4.03
CA GLU A 138 16.55 -8.92 -4.68
C GLU A 138 17.95 -8.46 -4.29
N VAL A 139 18.78 -8.15 -5.28
CA VAL A 139 20.11 -7.51 -5.07
C VAL A 139 19.92 -6.10 -4.53
N GLY A 140 20.64 -5.76 -3.46
CA GLY A 140 20.63 -4.42 -2.89
C GLY A 140 21.30 -3.40 -3.82
N MET A 141 22.57 -3.63 -4.16
CA MET A 141 23.33 -2.76 -5.05
C MET A 141 24.35 -3.54 -5.87
N GLY A 142 24.47 -3.19 -7.16
CA GLY A 142 25.44 -3.84 -8.06
C GLY A 142 25.03 -5.27 -8.39
N GLY A 143 25.76 -6.25 -7.91
CA GLY A 143 25.53 -7.68 -8.11
C GLY A 143 26.72 -8.53 -7.69
N ALA A 144 27.88 -8.38 -8.33
CA ALA A 144 29.06 -9.22 -8.09
C ALA A 144 29.49 -9.26 -6.62
N LEU A 145 29.50 -8.11 -5.95
CA LEU A 145 29.97 -7.92 -4.57
C LEU A 145 28.81 -7.61 -3.58
N ASP A 146 27.57 -7.80 -4.01
CA ASP A 146 26.40 -7.64 -3.15
C ASP A 146 26.31 -8.80 -2.15
N SER A 147 25.94 -8.52 -0.91
CA SER A 147 25.82 -9.54 0.17
C SER A 147 24.93 -10.70 -0.21
N THR A 148 23.93 -10.46 -1.07
CA THR A 148 23.03 -11.53 -1.56
C THR A 148 23.74 -12.51 -2.48
N ASN A 149 24.90 -12.17 -3.07
CA ASN A 149 25.61 -13.00 -4.02
C ASN A 149 26.51 -14.11 -3.39
N VAL A 150 26.39 -14.32 -2.08
CA VAL A 150 27.06 -15.43 -1.35
C VAL A 150 26.41 -16.79 -1.55
N ILE A 151 25.35 -16.87 -2.32
CA ILE A 151 24.61 -18.09 -2.62
C ILE A 151 25.31 -18.96 -3.68
N ASP A 152 24.99 -20.26 -3.73
CA ASP A 152 25.34 -21.13 -4.84
C ASP A 152 24.60 -20.72 -6.14
N PRO A 153 24.89 -21.32 -7.32
CA PRO A 153 24.20 -20.96 -8.55
C PRO A 153 22.67 -21.00 -8.38
N PRO A 154 21.95 -19.86 -8.59
CA PRO A 154 20.49 -19.85 -8.43
C PRO A 154 19.80 -20.66 -9.54
N GLU A 155 18.55 -21.04 -9.31
CA GLU A 155 17.73 -21.68 -10.35
C GLU A 155 17.54 -20.76 -11.55
N ALA A 156 17.31 -19.46 -11.29
CA ALA A 156 17.33 -18.42 -12.29
C ALA A 156 18.04 -17.16 -11.76
N ALA A 157 18.93 -16.59 -12.57
CA ALA A 157 19.55 -15.28 -12.35
C ALA A 157 18.96 -14.27 -13.34
N VAL A 158 18.33 -13.22 -12.82
CA VAL A 158 17.51 -12.29 -13.63
C VAL A 158 18.18 -10.93 -13.68
N ILE A 159 18.41 -10.41 -14.88
CA ILE A 159 18.89 -9.05 -15.11
C ILE A 159 17.72 -8.23 -15.62
N THR A 160 17.21 -7.31 -14.79
CA THR A 160 16.14 -6.39 -15.17
C THR A 160 16.69 -5.20 -15.97
N ASN A 161 15.96 -4.08 -16.05
CA ASN A 161 16.42 -2.90 -16.77
C ASN A 161 17.74 -2.35 -16.22
N ILE A 162 18.69 -2.05 -17.10
CA ILE A 162 19.98 -1.43 -16.81
C ILE A 162 19.98 0.01 -17.27
N GLY A 163 20.42 0.92 -16.40
CA GLY A 163 20.63 2.32 -16.68
C GLY A 163 21.67 2.93 -15.76
N LEU A 164 21.96 4.20 -15.95
CA LEU A 164 22.89 4.95 -15.12
C LEU A 164 22.27 5.18 -13.75
N ASP A 165 22.85 4.62 -12.72
CA ASP A 165 22.57 4.85 -11.31
C ASP A 165 23.75 4.35 -10.48
N HIS A 166 24.01 4.97 -9.31
CA HIS A 166 25.14 4.64 -8.46
C HIS A 166 26.50 4.64 -9.20
N THR A 167 26.71 5.59 -10.10
CA THR A 167 27.91 5.65 -10.97
C THR A 167 29.20 5.70 -10.19
N GLU A 168 29.23 6.35 -9.02
CA GLU A 168 30.39 6.35 -8.10
C GLU A 168 30.90 4.94 -7.74
N TYR A 169 30.04 3.91 -7.75
CA TYR A 169 30.37 2.55 -7.28
C TYR A 169 30.33 1.50 -8.40
N LEU A 170 29.52 1.71 -9.43
CA LEU A 170 29.23 0.68 -10.43
C LEU A 170 29.87 0.95 -11.80
N GLY A 171 30.42 2.15 -12.02
CA GLY A 171 31.02 2.59 -13.27
C GLY A 171 30.23 3.69 -13.98
N ASP A 172 30.87 4.36 -14.91
CA ASP A 172 30.37 5.55 -15.60
C ASP A 172 29.58 5.22 -16.87
N THR A 173 29.60 3.97 -17.31
CA THR A 173 28.92 3.49 -18.52
C THR A 173 27.90 2.40 -18.22
N VAL A 174 26.89 2.27 -19.07
CA VAL A 174 25.87 1.21 -18.91
C VAL A 174 26.47 -0.20 -19.07
N GLU A 175 27.54 -0.33 -19.84
CA GLU A 175 28.28 -1.59 -20.03
C GLU A 175 29.03 -2.00 -18.75
N GLU A 176 29.68 -1.08 -18.04
CA GLU A 176 30.35 -1.34 -16.77
C GLU A 176 29.34 -1.72 -15.69
N ILE A 177 28.22 -0.97 -15.60
CA ILE A 177 27.12 -1.29 -14.70
C ILE A 177 26.52 -2.67 -15.02
N ALA A 178 26.36 -3.01 -16.31
CA ALA A 178 25.91 -4.33 -16.75
C ALA A 178 26.87 -5.44 -16.32
N ARG A 179 28.19 -5.27 -16.51
CA ARG A 179 29.20 -6.24 -16.07
C ARG A 179 29.14 -6.48 -14.57
N THR A 180 29.04 -5.43 -13.76
CA THR A 180 28.92 -5.53 -12.31
C THR A 180 27.65 -6.30 -11.89
N LYS A 181 26.52 -5.98 -12.51
CA LYS A 181 25.23 -6.66 -12.21
C LYS A 181 25.21 -8.11 -12.70
N CYS A 182 25.82 -8.41 -13.82
CA CYS A 182 26.00 -9.77 -14.35
C CYS A 182 26.92 -10.65 -13.47
N GLY A 183 27.51 -10.12 -12.42
CA GLY A 183 28.21 -10.93 -11.40
C GLY A 183 27.32 -11.98 -10.72
N ILE A 184 25.99 -11.84 -10.76
CA ILE A 184 25.04 -12.85 -10.25
C ILE A 184 24.85 -14.04 -11.21
N LEU A 185 25.28 -13.95 -12.48
CA LEU A 185 25.18 -15.00 -13.48
C LEU A 185 26.25 -16.06 -13.22
N LYS A 186 25.89 -17.19 -12.63
CA LYS A 186 26.81 -18.27 -12.24
C LYS A 186 26.64 -19.49 -13.13
N PRO A 187 27.74 -20.22 -13.49
CA PRO A 187 27.62 -21.50 -14.19
C PRO A 187 26.69 -22.47 -13.42
N GLY A 188 25.78 -23.11 -14.13
CA GLY A 188 24.75 -23.97 -13.51
C GLY A 188 23.40 -23.29 -13.24
N SER A 189 23.32 -21.96 -13.38
CA SER A 189 22.05 -21.23 -13.36
C SER A 189 21.44 -21.10 -14.76
N SER A 190 20.18 -20.63 -14.83
CA SER A 190 19.57 -20.09 -16.04
C SER A 190 19.60 -18.57 -15.97
N ALA A 191 20.13 -17.89 -17.00
CA ALA A 191 20.11 -16.44 -17.11
C ALA A 191 18.82 -15.97 -17.78
N VAL A 192 18.15 -14.96 -17.19
CA VAL A 192 17.01 -14.30 -17.81
C VAL A 192 17.30 -12.80 -17.92
N SER A 193 17.06 -12.21 -19.06
CA SER A 193 17.31 -10.78 -19.28
C SER A 193 16.07 -10.05 -19.75
N TYR A 194 15.81 -8.92 -19.09
CA TYR A 194 14.98 -7.85 -19.63
C TYR A 194 15.51 -7.43 -21.02
N ARG A 195 14.65 -6.95 -21.90
CA ARG A 195 15.10 -6.42 -23.19
C ARG A 195 15.76 -5.06 -23.01
N ASN A 196 17.04 -5.09 -22.72
CA ASN A 196 17.87 -3.91 -22.54
C ASN A 196 18.34 -3.32 -23.89
N ARG A 197 19.02 -2.17 -23.84
CA ARG A 197 19.68 -1.56 -24.97
C ARG A 197 20.70 -2.53 -25.59
N PRO A 198 21.00 -2.39 -26.92
CA PRO A 198 21.89 -3.33 -27.63
C PRO A 198 23.28 -3.52 -26.99
N GLU A 199 23.88 -2.43 -26.49
CA GLU A 199 25.20 -2.45 -25.83
C GLU A 199 25.18 -3.27 -24.52
N VAL A 200 24.11 -3.14 -23.73
CA VAL A 200 23.89 -3.93 -22.51
C VAL A 200 23.64 -5.40 -22.85
N MET A 201 22.80 -5.67 -23.86
CA MET A 201 22.54 -7.03 -24.32
C MET A 201 23.78 -7.73 -24.85
N ALA A 202 24.68 -6.98 -25.51
CA ALA A 202 25.97 -7.51 -25.98
C ALA A 202 26.82 -8.02 -24.81
N VAL A 203 26.90 -7.26 -23.71
CA VAL A 203 27.60 -7.66 -22.47
C VAL A 203 26.98 -8.91 -21.85
N ILE A 204 25.64 -8.94 -21.71
CA ILE A 204 24.95 -10.09 -21.11
C ILE A 204 25.17 -11.36 -21.93
N ARG A 205 25.03 -11.27 -23.27
CA ARG A 205 25.24 -12.42 -24.18
C ARG A 205 26.70 -12.90 -24.17
N GLU A 206 27.66 -12.00 -24.11
CA GLU A 206 29.08 -12.33 -23.97
C GLU A 206 29.32 -13.16 -22.68
N ILE A 207 28.88 -12.64 -21.53
CA ILE A 207 29.08 -13.28 -20.23
C ILE A 207 28.38 -14.65 -20.16
N CYS A 208 27.16 -14.76 -20.66
CA CYS A 208 26.42 -16.03 -20.69
C CYS A 208 27.13 -17.07 -21.56
N ARG A 209 27.59 -16.67 -22.75
CA ARG A 209 28.34 -17.56 -23.65
C ARG A 209 29.66 -18.03 -23.01
N ASP A 210 30.44 -17.10 -22.45
CA ASP A 210 31.73 -17.40 -21.86
C ASP A 210 31.63 -18.31 -20.62
N ARG A 211 30.53 -18.20 -19.88
CA ARG A 211 30.25 -19.03 -18.68
C ARG A 211 29.40 -20.28 -18.98
N GLY A 212 28.97 -20.48 -20.23
CA GLY A 212 28.12 -21.61 -20.62
C GLY A 212 26.76 -21.61 -19.98
N ILE A 213 26.17 -20.41 -19.76
CA ILE A 213 24.86 -20.23 -19.12
C ILE A 213 23.78 -20.06 -20.20
N PRO A 214 22.68 -20.85 -20.17
CA PRO A 214 21.55 -20.63 -21.07
C PRO A 214 20.90 -19.27 -20.79
N LEU A 215 20.66 -18.50 -21.85
CA LEU A 215 20.09 -17.16 -21.77
C LEU A 215 18.66 -17.14 -22.36
N TYR A 216 17.71 -16.65 -21.56
CA TYR A 216 16.32 -16.40 -21.91
C TYR A 216 16.11 -14.87 -22.02
N GLU A 217 15.90 -14.37 -23.23
CA GLU A 217 15.70 -12.95 -23.48
C GLU A 217 14.20 -12.62 -23.49
N ALA A 218 13.81 -11.58 -22.74
CA ALA A 218 12.42 -11.12 -22.70
C ALA A 218 11.95 -10.61 -24.08
N PRO A 219 10.71 -10.93 -24.50
CA PRO A 219 10.16 -10.42 -25.76
C PRO A 219 9.92 -8.90 -25.66
N PRO A 220 9.96 -8.18 -26.81
CA PRO A 220 9.58 -6.78 -26.86
C PRO A 220 8.08 -6.57 -26.65
N LEU A 221 7.66 -5.33 -26.45
CA LEU A 221 6.28 -4.94 -26.75
C LEU A 221 6.06 -4.94 -28.26
N LYS A 222 4.83 -5.15 -28.70
CA LYS A 222 4.47 -5.26 -30.13
C LYS A 222 4.87 -4.03 -30.94
N GLU A 223 4.82 -2.84 -30.33
CA GLU A 223 5.24 -1.58 -30.93
C GLU A 223 6.76 -1.48 -31.14
N ASP A 224 7.56 -2.19 -30.32
CA ASP A 224 9.02 -2.24 -30.37
C ASP A 224 9.55 -3.45 -31.17
N ALA A 225 8.66 -4.34 -31.62
CA ALA A 225 9.02 -5.62 -32.24
C ALA A 225 9.42 -5.45 -33.71
N GLN A 226 10.43 -6.22 -34.15
CA GLN A 226 10.75 -6.36 -35.56
C GLN A 226 9.78 -7.33 -36.25
N ASN A 227 9.67 -7.27 -37.58
CA ASN A 227 8.76 -8.14 -38.36
C ASN A 227 9.01 -9.62 -38.04
N GLY A 228 7.96 -10.30 -37.56
CA GLY A 228 8.00 -11.73 -37.22
C GLY A 228 8.59 -12.07 -35.84
N GLU A 229 8.98 -11.07 -35.05
CA GLU A 229 9.46 -11.27 -33.68
C GLU A 229 8.27 -11.54 -32.75
N GLU A 230 8.43 -12.53 -31.84
CA GLU A 230 7.47 -12.80 -30.79
C GLU A 230 7.43 -11.64 -29.80
N ALA A 231 6.23 -11.11 -29.53
CA ALA A 231 6.06 -9.89 -28.75
C ALA A 231 4.89 -9.94 -27.78
N ILE A 232 4.93 -9.08 -26.76
CA ILE A 232 3.80 -8.78 -25.88
C ILE A 232 2.87 -7.78 -26.59
N GLU A 233 1.60 -8.12 -26.70
CA GLU A 233 0.56 -7.23 -27.25
C GLU A 233 -0.24 -6.62 -26.09
N ALA A 234 -0.11 -5.31 -25.85
CA ALA A 234 -0.99 -4.59 -24.93
C ALA A 234 -2.41 -4.56 -25.51
N LEU A 235 -3.42 -4.92 -24.73
CA LEU A 235 -4.83 -4.97 -25.14
C LEU A 235 -5.64 -3.84 -24.52
N GLU A 236 -5.42 -3.59 -23.23
CA GLU A 236 -6.15 -2.60 -22.45
C GLU A 236 -5.25 -2.02 -21.36
N CYS A 237 -5.30 -0.71 -21.18
CA CYS A 237 -4.60 0.01 -20.13
C CYS A 237 -5.58 0.97 -19.46
N SER A 238 -5.81 0.81 -18.16
CA SER A 238 -6.67 1.68 -17.36
C SER A 238 -6.12 1.81 -15.94
N LEU A 239 -6.66 2.72 -15.14
CA LEU A 239 -6.27 2.84 -13.72
C LEU A 239 -6.70 1.62 -12.87
N GLU A 240 -7.52 0.72 -13.41
CA GLU A 240 -7.95 -0.54 -12.79
C GLU A 240 -6.95 -1.68 -13.03
N GLY A 241 -6.01 -1.49 -13.96
CA GLY A 241 -5.03 -2.50 -14.37
C GLY A 241 -4.81 -2.53 -15.87
N GLN A 242 -4.02 -3.51 -16.30
CA GLN A 242 -3.66 -3.70 -17.69
C GLN A 242 -4.03 -5.12 -18.14
N ARG A 243 -4.34 -5.28 -19.45
CA ARG A 243 -4.48 -6.58 -20.10
C ARG A 243 -3.49 -6.68 -21.25
N PHE A 244 -2.85 -7.83 -21.39
CA PHE A 244 -1.92 -8.08 -22.47
C PHE A 244 -2.03 -9.52 -22.97
N ARG A 245 -1.54 -9.77 -24.20
CA ARG A 245 -1.47 -11.10 -24.82
C ARG A 245 -0.05 -11.49 -25.10
N TYR A 246 0.29 -12.74 -24.77
CA TYR A 246 1.56 -13.37 -25.11
C TYR A 246 1.35 -14.82 -25.52
N ARG A 247 1.88 -15.26 -26.66
CA ARG A 247 1.71 -16.62 -27.22
C ARG A 247 0.24 -17.08 -27.28
N GLY A 248 -0.66 -16.18 -27.67
CA GLY A 248 -2.09 -16.45 -27.77
C GLY A 248 -2.85 -16.50 -26.44
N ARG A 249 -2.18 -16.35 -25.31
CA ARG A 249 -2.76 -16.33 -23.98
C ARG A 249 -2.90 -14.90 -23.46
N GLU A 250 -4.03 -14.59 -22.81
CA GLU A 250 -4.29 -13.29 -22.21
C GLU A 250 -3.97 -13.30 -20.71
N TYR A 251 -3.36 -12.20 -20.25
CA TYR A 251 -2.98 -11.98 -18.87
C TYR A 251 -3.57 -10.66 -18.38
N ARG A 252 -3.93 -10.62 -17.11
CA ARG A 252 -4.19 -9.38 -16.38
C ARG A 252 -2.97 -9.01 -15.57
N LEU A 253 -2.68 -7.71 -15.45
CA LEU A 253 -1.59 -7.18 -14.64
C LEU A 253 -2.13 -6.00 -13.82
N SER A 254 -2.06 -6.10 -12.51
CA SER A 254 -2.49 -5.03 -11.60
C SER A 254 -1.54 -3.84 -11.57
N LEU A 255 -0.25 -4.06 -11.83
CA LEU A 255 0.75 -3.00 -11.88
C LEU A 255 0.61 -2.20 -13.17
N LEU A 256 0.67 -0.86 -13.08
CA LEU A 256 0.40 0.05 -14.18
C LEU A 256 1.68 0.51 -14.90
N GLY A 257 1.56 0.75 -16.20
CA GLY A 257 2.59 1.31 -17.06
C GLY A 257 3.27 0.29 -17.97
N LYS A 258 3.74 0.77 -19.12
CA LYS A 258 4.42 -0.06 -20.14
C LYS A 258 5.68 -0.74 -19.61
N HIS A 259 6.42 -0.08 -18.72
CA HIS A 259 7.58 -0.67 -18.06
C HIS A 259 7.20 -1.91 -17.23
N GLN A 260 5.97 -1.98 -16.67
CA GLN A 260 5.49 -3.17 -15.95
C GLN A 260 5.10 -4.31 -16.91
N LEU A 261 4.59 -3.99 -18.11
CA LEU A 261 4.42 -5.00 -19.17
C LEU A 261 5.77 -5.62 -19.58
N ARG A 262 6.83 -4.79 -19.69
CA ARG A 262 8.19 -5.29 -19.97
C ARG A 262 8.76 -6.11 -18.79
N ASN A 263 8.46 -5.75 -17.55
CA ASN A 263 8.81 -6.57 -16.37
C ASN A 263 8.04 -7.91 -16.40
N ALA A 264 6.73 -7.90 -16.72
CA ALA A 264 5.94 -9.13 -16.87
C ALA A 264 6.47 -10.02 -18.01
N ALA A 265 6.93 -9.44 -19.12
CA ALA A 265 7.62 -10.17 -20.20
C ALA A 265 8.87 -10.91 -19.69
N THR A 266 9.66 -10.23 -18.83
CA THR A 266 10.83 -10.84 -18.19
C THR A 266 10.43 -11.97 -17.25
N VAL A 267 9.37 -11.78 -16.45
CA VAL A 267 8.83 -12.81 -15.55
C VAL A 267 8.34 -14.04 -16.31
N LEU A 268 7.67 -13.87 -17.47
CA LEU A 268 7.26 -15.00 -18.30
C LEU A 268 8.46 -15.82 -18.79
N LYS A 269 9.61 -15.17 -19.04
CA LYS A 269 10.87 -15.90 -19.35
C LYS A 269 11.49 -16.56 -18.13
N VAL A 270 11.32 -16.02 -16.92
CA VAL A 270 11.70 -16.74 -15.69
C VAL A 270 10.85 -18.00 -15.53
N VAL A 271 9.55 -17.93 -15.77
CA VAL A 271 8.66 -19.10 -15.74
C VAL A 271 9.11 -20.17 -16.75
N GLU A 272 9.45 -19.76 -17.99
CA GLU A 272 9.99 -20.66 -19.02
C GLU A 272 11.29 -21.34 -18.54
N ALA A 273 12.26 -20.55 -18.06
CA ALA A 273 13.53 -21.06 -17.55
C ALA A 273 13.36 -22.04 -16.35
N LEU A 274 12.45 -21.74 -15.43
CA LEU A 274 12.17 -22.62 -14.29
C LEU A 274 11.48 -23.93 -14.73
N ARG A 275 10.55 -23.86 -15.70
CA ARG A 275 9.90 -25.05 -16.28
C ARG A 275 10.91 -25.96 -16.98
N ASP A 276 11.86 -25.40 -17.74
CA ASP A 276 12.93 -26.13 -18.39
C ASP A 276 13.87 -26.87 -17.38
N ARG A 277 13.93 -26.35 -16.15
CA ARG A 277 14.62 -26.98 -15.01
C ARG A 277 13.74 -28.00 -14.25
N GLY A 278 12.51 -28.22 -14.68
CA GLY A 278 11.58 -29.19 -14.09
C GLY A 278 10.72 -28.63 -12.96
N VAL A 279 10.70 -27.31 -12.72
CA VAL A 279 9.80 -26.69 -11.74
C VAL A 279 8.38 -26.70 -12.28
N HIS A 280 7.45 -27.29 -11.54
CA HIS A 280 6.05 -27.35 -11.96
C HIS A 280 5.33 -26.03 -11.67
N LEU A 281 5.08 -25.23 -12.70
CA LEU A 281 4.35 -23.97 -12.65
C LEU A 281 3.13 -24.05 -13.57
N PRO A 282 1.94 -24.40 -13.08
CA PRO A 282 0.70 -24.41 -13.86
C PRO A 282 0.40 -23.05 -14.49
N ASP A 283 -0.22 -23.03 -15.67
CA ASP A 283 -0.56 -21.79 -16.36
C ASP A 283 -1.49 -20.91 -15.55
N GLU A 284 -2.46 -21.51 -14.83
CA GLU A 284 -3.39 -20.83 -13.95
C GLU A 284 -2.68 -20.13 -12.77
N ALA A 285 -1.61 -20.74 -12.26
CA ALA A 285 -0.78 -20.14 -11.21
C ALA A 285 -0.01 -18.92 -11.75
N VAL A 286 0.48 -18.99 -12.98
CA VAL A 286 1.16 -17.87 -13.64
C VAL A 286 0.18 -16.72 -13.89
N GLU A 287 -1.01 -16.99 -14.43
CA GLU A 287 -2.04 -15.99 -14.67
C GLU A 287 -2.49 -15.30 -13.38
N ARG A 288 -2.80 -16.09 -12.35
CA ARG A 288 -3.19 -15.57 -11.04
C ARG A 288 -2.06 -14.81 -10.36
N GLY A 289 -0.83 -15.33 -10.44
CA GLY A 289 0.33 -14.69 -9.86
C GLY A 289 0.56 -13.29 -10.43
N ILE A 290 0.52 -13.13 -11.76
CA ILE A 290 0.63 -11.82 -12.42
C ILE A 290 -0.55 -10.91 -12.06
N ALA A 291 -1.78 -11.44 -12.09
CA ALA A 291 -3.00 -10.65 -11.86
C ALA A 291 -3.14 -10.15 -10.42
N LEU A 292 -2.65 -10.91 -9.46
CA LEU A 292 -2.77 -10.61 -8.01
C LEU A 292 -1.50 -10.00 -7.40
N THR A 293 -0.51 -9.65 -8.22
CA THR A 293 0.71 -9.01 -7.73
C THR A 293 0.43 -7.59 -7.30
N GLU A 294 0.79 -7.27 -6.06
CA GLU A 294 0.79 -5.93 -5.51
C GLU A 294 2.23 -5.51 -5.23
N TRP A 295 2.59 -4.29 -5.64
CA TRP A 295 3.88 -3.72 -5.31
C TRP A 295 3.74 -2.23 -5.03
N PRO A 296 3.73 -1.82 -3.77
CA PRO A 296 3.45 -0.44 -3.37
C PRO A 296 4.40 0.59 -3.99
N ALA A 297 3.89 1.81 -4.14
CA ALA A 297 4.61 2.96 -4.67
C ALA A 297 5.21 2.72 -6.09
N ARG A 298 4.46 2.05 -6.97
CA ARG A 298 4.77 1.91 -8.39
C ARG A 298 3.57 2.32 -9.22
N PHE A 299 3.41 3.64 -9.41
CA PHE A 299 2.25 4.28 -10.00
C PHE A 299 0.95 3.77 -9.34
N GLU A 300 0.98 3.69 -8.01
CA GLU A 300 -0.09 3.16 -7.17
C GLU A 300 -1.22 4.18 -7.03
N VAL A 301 -2.44 3.80 -7.39
CA VAL A 301 -3.63 4.63 -7.15
C VAL A 301 -4.02 4.53 -5.68
N LEU A 302 -3.68 5.57 -4.90
CA LEU A 302 -4.02 5.63 -3.48
C LEU A 302 -5.46 6.07 -3.23
N ASN A 303 -6.00 6.90 -4.11
CA ASN A 303 -7.38 7.36 -4.06
C ASN A 303 -7.87 7.72 -5.45
N ARG A 304 -9.18 7.53 -5.73
CA ARG A 304 -9.76 7.77 -7.06
C ARG A 304 -10.44 9.12 -7.18
N ASP A 305 -11.09 9.56 -6.14
CA ASP A 305 -11.80 10.85 -6.10
C ASP A 305 -11.65 11.51 -4.71
N PRO A 306 -10.88 12.58 -4.58
CA PRO A 306 -9.95 13.14 -5.59
C PRO A 306 -8.80 12.19 -5.94
N LEU A 307 -8.39 12.16 -7.22
CA LEU A 307 -7.35 11.24 -7.69
C LEU A 307 -5.99 11.57 -7.03
N LEU A 308 -5.40 10.56 -6.39
CA LEU A 308 -4.04 10.61 -5.85
C LEU A 308 -3.28 9.35 -6.23
N ILE A 309 -2.17 9.53 -6.93
CA ILE A 309 -1.26 8.46 -7.38
C ILE A 309 0.08 8.63 -6.66
N LEU A 310 0.69 7.51 -6.28
CA LEU A 310 2.01 7.46 -5.64
C LEU A 310 3.00 6.69 -6.50
N ASP A 311 4.16 7.30 -6.79
CA ASP A 311 5.29 6.64 -7.43
C ASP A 311 6.59 6.85 -6.65
N GLY A 312 7.33 5.78 -6.38
CA GLY A 312 8.61 5.81 -5.66
C GLY A 312 9.82 6.08 -6.55
N GLY A 313 9.61 6.48 -7.80
CA GLY A 313 10.67 6.82 -8.74
C GLY A 313 11.51 7.98 -8.26
N HIS A 314 12.85 7.88 -8.42
CA HIS A 314 13.79 8.83 -7.85
C HIS A 314 15.05 9.05 -8.73
N ASN A 315 15.00 8.61 -9.99
CA ASN A 315 16.05 8.85 -10.98
C ASN A 315 15.43 9.24 -12.33
N PRO A 316 16.22 9.80 -13.28
CA PRO A 316 15.70 10.27 -14.57
C PRO A 316 14.96 9.21 -15.38
N GLN A 317 15.42 7.95 -15.38
CA GLN A 317 14.71 6.86 -16.07
C GLN A 317 13.32 6.57 -15.45
N CYS A 318 13.20 6.67 -14.13
CA CYS A 318 11.90 6.57 -13.47
C CYS A 318 11.00 7.76 -13.84
N ALA A 319 11.56 8.97 -13.98
CA ALA A 319 10.82 10.15 -14.43
C ALA A 319 10.34 10.02 -15.87
N GLU A 320 11.15 9.43 -16.77
CA GLU A 320 10.72 9.08 -18.14
C GLU A 320 9.52 8.11 -18.13
N ALA A 321 9.61 7.04 -17.32
CA ALA A 321 8.52 6.08 -17.18
C ALA A 321 7.27 6.71 -16.55
N LEU A 322 7.45 7.61 -15.57
CA LEU A 322 6.34 8.36 -14.95
C LEU A 322 5.69 9.31 -15.98
N ALA A 323 6.48 10.01 -16.80
CA ALA A 323 5.95 10.86 -17.88
C ALA A 323 5.19 10.03 -18.92
N GLU A 324 5.66 8.81 -19.25
CA GLU A 324 4.95 7.87 -20.11
C GLU A 324 3.60 7.45 -19.50
N ASN A 325 3.59 7.11 -18.21
CA ASN A 325 2.36 6.77 -17.49
C ASN A 325 1.38 7.95 -17.40
N ILE A 326 1.87 9.17 -17.17
CA ILE A 326 1.01 10.36 -17.16
C ILE A 326 0.33 10.54 -18.51
N ARG A 327 1.06 10.37 -19.62
CA ARG A 327 0.48 10.45 -20.97
C ARG A 327 -0.56 9.37 -21.24
N GLU A 328 -0.31 8.15 -20.78
CA GLU A 328 -1.20 7.01 -21.00
C GLU A 328 -2.48 7.05 -20.18
N TYR A 329 -2.38 7.44 -18.90
CA TYR A 329 -3.48 7.29 -17.93
C TYR A 329 -4.16 8.59 -17.53
N LEU A 330 -3.49 9.73 -17.67
CA LEU A 330 -3.95 11.01 -17.09
C LEU A 330 -4.08 12.15 -18.11
N ALA A 331 -3.50 12.00 -19.30
CA ALA A 331 -3.60 13.03 -20.33
C ALA A 331 -4.90 12.90 -21.12
N ASP A 332 -5.39 14.04 -21.62
CA ASP A 332 -6.48 14.10 -22.58
C ASP A 332 -6.03 13.67 -24.00
N ASP A 333 -6.97 13.62 -24.94
CA ASP A 333 -6.71 13.25 -26.35
C ASP A 333 -5.67 14.14 -27.05
N SER A 334 -5.38 15.33 -26.52
CA SER A 334 -4.33 16.23 -27.01
C SER A 334 -2.96 15.97 -26.36
N GLY A 335 -2.87 15.01 -25.45
CA GLY A 335 -1.66 14.67 -24.70
C GLY A 335 -1.37 15.63 -23.55
N ARG A 336 -2.33 16.43 -23.10
CA ARG A 336 -2.19 17.38 -22.00
C ARG A 336 -2.71 16.78 -20.70
N ALA A 337 -1.97 17.01 -19.63
CA ALA A 337 -2.43 16.78 -18.28
C ALA A 337 -2.09 18.01 -17.41
N GLU A 338 -2.97 18.33 -16.47
CA GLU A 338 -2.75 19.40 -15.49
C GLU A 338 -2.77 18.77 -14.09
N LEU A 339 -1.59 18.55 -13.53
CA LEU A 339 -1.40 17.81 -12.30
C LEU A 339 -0.89 18.70 -11.16
N THR A 340 -1.24 18.34 -9.96
CA THR A 340 -0.53 18.79 -8.76
C THR A 340 0.55 17.76 -8.42
N PHE A 341 1.79 18.19 -8.36
CA PHE A 341 2.89 17.34 -7.92
C PHE A 341 3.15 17.50 -6.43
N LEU A 342 3.09 16.40 -5.68
CA LEU A 342 3.60 16.29 -4.31
C LEU A 342 5.01 15.71 -4.39
N PHE A 343 6.04 16.55 -4.25
CA PHE A 343 7.37 16.26 -4.75
C PHE A 343 8.46 16.45 -3.69
N GLY A 344 9.33 15.44 -3.52
CA GLY A 344 10.51 15.53 -2.66
C GLY A 344 11.60 14.57 -3.10
N MET A 345 12.86 15.03 -3.17
CA MET A 345 13.99 14.24 -3.65
C MET A 345 15.19 14.28 -2.72
N LEU A 346 16.15 13.39 -2.96
CA LEU A 346 17.45 13.41 -2.33
C LEU A 346 18.39 14.35 -3.11
N ALA A 347 19.29 15.02 -2.42
CA ALA A 347 20.22 16.00 -3.00
C ALA A 347 21.27 15.37 -3.94
N ASP A 348 21.57 14.07 -3.74
CA ASP A 348 22.51 13.28 -4.56
C ASP A 348 21.87 12.71 -5.85
N LYS A 349 20.61 13.02 -6.11
CA LYS A 349 19.90 12.57 -7.33
C LYS A 349 19.75 13.71 -8.34
N ASP A 350 19.62 13.36 -9.63
CA ASP A 350 19.41 14.35 -10.68
C ASP A 350 17.94 14.83 -10.69
N TYR A 351 17.64 15.67 -9.70
CA TYR A 351 16.32 16.27 -9.54
C TYR A 351 16.01 17.29 -10.65
N ARG A 352 17.03 17.93 -11.27
CA ARG A 352 16.84 18.89 -12.35
C ARG A 352 16.31 18.20 -13.61
N GLN A 353 16.96 17.14 -14.06
CA GLN A 353 16.50 16.36 -15.20
C GLN A 353 15.14 15.73 -14.94
N THR A 354 14.90 15.25 -13.71
CA THR A 354 13.58 14.73 -13.30
C THR A 354 12.50 15.81 -13.45
N MET A 355 12.78 17.03 -12.98
CA MET A 355 11.84 18.15 -13.12
C MET A 355 11.59 18.54 -14.57
N GLU A 356 12.64 18.63 -15.40
CA GLU A 356 12.51 18.96 -16.83
C GLU A 356 11.56 18.00 -17.56
N LEU A 357 11.69 16.69 -17.28
CA LEU A 357 10.86 15.65 -17.88
C LEU A 357 9.37 15.76 -17.47
N LEU A 358 9.09 16.14 -16.24
CA LEU A 358 7.73 16.18 -15.68
C LEU A 358 7.11 17.58 -15.74
N ALA A 359 7.91 18.60 -15.97
CA ALA A 359 7.49 19.99 -16.05
C ALA A 359 6.31 20.26 -17.00
N PRO A 360 6.16 19.58 -18.16
CA PRO A 360 5.00 19.82 -19.05
C PRO A 360 3.63 19.51 -18.42
N TYR A 361 3.59 18.69 -17.38
CA TYR A 361 2.33 18.23 -16.75
C TYR A 361 2.02 18.96 -15.44
N GLY A 362 3.00 19.65 -14.84
CA GLY A 362 2.84 20.32 -13.53
C GLY A 362 2.09 21.65 -13.65
N ALA A 363 0.90 21.69 -13.07
CA ALA A 363 0.10 22.89 -12.89
C ALA A 363 0.25 23.52 -11.50
N ALA A 364 0.68 22.74 -10.50
CA ALA A 364 1.00 23.18 -9.14
C ALA A 364 1.99 22.23 -8.49
N TYR A 365 2.73 22.70 -7.49
CA TYR A 365 3.71 21.90 -6.76
C TYR A 365 3.57 22.08 -5.25
N VAL A 366 3.59 20.97 -4.53
CA VAL A 366 3.75 20.91 -3.08
C VAL A 366 5.07 20.19 -2.81
N CYS A 367 6.09 20.93 -2.37
CA CYS A 367 7.42 20.41 -2.13
C CYS A 367 7.54 19.95 -0.67
N ILE A 368 8.17 18.76 -0.48
CA ILE A 368 8.38 18.16 0.83
C ILE A 368 9.86 17.81 1.02
N THR A 369 10.30 17.76 2.28
CA THR A 369 11.63 17.25 2.65
C THR A 369 11.52 15.76 2.98
N PRO A 370 12.15 14.83 2.21
CA PRO A 370 12.18 13.41 2.56
C PRO A 370 12.87 13.15 3.90
N GLU A 371 12.42 12.13 4.63
CA GLU A 371 13.03 11.73 5.91
C GLU A 371 14.36 10.98 5.67
N SER A 372 15.39 11.71 5.29
CA SER A 372 16.74 11.19 5.03
C SER A 372 17.79 12.27 5.31
N PRO A 373 18.96 11.91 5.86
CA PRO A 373 20.07 12.85 6.01
C PRO A 373 20.61 13.36 4.65
N ARG A 374 20.23 12.72 3.54
CA ARG A 374 20.59 13.12 2.17
C ARG A 374 19.47 13.91 1.48
N ALA A 375 18.42 14.30 2.19
CA ALA A 375 17.30 14.99 1.60
C ALA A 375 17.69 16.35 1.01
N LEU A 376 17.13 16.68 -0.15
CA LEU A 376 17.05 18.06 -0.62
C LEU A 376 15.94 18.76 0.18
N PRO A 377 16.21 19.89 0.85
CA PRO A 377 15.17 20.63 1.57
C PRO A 377 14.03 21.04 0.62
N GLY A 378 12.79 20.84 1.08
CA GLY A 378 11.60 21.15 0.27
C GLY A 378 11.53 22.62 -0.16
N GLU A 379 12.01 23.56 0.67
CA GLU A 379 12.05 24.99 0.32
C GLU A 379 13.06 25.28 -0.80
N GLU A 380 14.25 24.65 -0.80
CA GLU A 380 15.22 24.80 -1.89
C GLU A 380 14.65 24.29 -3.21
N LEU A 381 13.96 23.15 -3.16
CA LEU A 381 13.24 22.61 -4.30
C LEU A 381 12.14 23.56 -4.79
N ALA A 382 11.37 24.14 -3.87
CA ALA A 382 10.31 25.09 -4.20
C ALA A 382 10.86 26.39 -4.82
N GLU A 383 11.99 26.91 -4.31
CA GLU A 383 12.68 28.07 -4.90
C GLU A 383 13.14 27.81 -6.31
N LEU A 384 13.73 26.63 -6.56
CA LEU A 384 14.14 26.22 -7.90
C LEU A 384 12.94 26.20 -8.86
N ILE A 385 11.83 25.58 -8.46
CA ILE A 385 10.62 25.51 -9.32
C ILE A 385 10.07 26.90 -9.59
N ARG A 386 9.99 27.78 -8.58
CA ARG A 386 9.53 29.16 -8.75
C ARG A 386 10.41 29.95 -9.75
N SER A 387 11.74 29.70 -9.74
CA SER A 387 12.67 30.36 -10.65
C SER A 387 12.53 29.87 -12.10
N GLU A 388 12.30 28.58 -12.30
CA GLU A 388 12.20 27.96 -13.64
C GLU A 388 10.78 28.11 -14.24
N LYS A 389 9.74 28.20 -13.39
CA LYS A 389 8.34 28.28 -13.81
C LYS A 389 7.60 29.43 -13.09
N PRO A 390 7.90 30.69 -13.43
CA PRO A 390 7.23 31.84 -12.80
C PRO A 390 5.72 31.79 -13.01
N GLY A 391 4.96 32.02 -11.94
CA GLY A 391 3.50 32.08 -11.97
C GLY A 391 2.75 30.77 -11.70
N ILE A 392 3.45 29.64 -11.56
CA ILE A 392 2.83 28.39 -11.12
C ILE A 392 2.75 28.39 -9.57
N PRO A 393 1.63 27.94 -8.97
CA PRO A 393 1.54 27.78 -7.52
C PRO A 393 2.57 26.77 -7.00
N VAL A 394 3.42 27.20 -6.07
CA VAL A 394 4.44 26.36 -5.42
C VAL A 394 4.47 26.66 -3.94
N VAL A 395 4.30 25.65 -3.11
CA VAL A 395 4.42 25.72 -1.66
C VAL A 395 5.40 24.65 -1.15
N SER A 396 6.04 24.91 -0.02
CA SER A 396 6.84 23.92 0.70
C SER A 396 6.18 23.58 2.03
N MET A 397 6.14 22.30 2.40
CA MET A 397 5.52 21.81 3.63
C MET A 397 6.30 20.61 4.17
N ASP A 398 6.69 20.64 5.45
CA ASP A 398 7.42 19.52 6.08
C ASP A 398 6.48 18.46 6.67
N ASN A 399 5.23 18.84 7.01
CA ASN A 399 4.25 17.89 7.54
C ASN A 399 3.54 17.16 6.40
N ILE A 400 3.70 15.84 6.31
CA ILE A 400 3.15 15.03 5.22
C ILE A 400 1.61 15.07 5.16
N PRO A 401 0.84 14.89 6.26
CA PRO A 401 -0.60 15.07 6.24
C PRO A 401 -1.06 16.42 5.68
N ASP A 402 -0.43 17.51 6.09
CA ASP A 402 -0.78 18.87 5.62
C ASP A 402 -0.41 19.03 4.14
N ALA A 403 0.72 18.46 3.70
CA ALA A 403 1.15 18.49 2.31
C ALA A 403 0.16 17.73 1.39
N ILE A 404 -0.30 16.54 1.82
CA ILE A 404 -1.35 15.78 1.10
C ILE A 404 -2.64 16.59 1.03
N ALA A 405 -3.09 17.17 2.16
CA ALA A 405 -4.31 17.95 2.21
C ALA A 405 -4.22 19.19 1.31
N ALA A 406 -3.08 19.89 1.31
CA ALA A 406 -2.84 21.06 0.45
C ALA A 406 -2.83 20.68 -1.04
N ALA A 407 -2.17 19.57 -1.39
CA ALA A 407 -2.15 19.08 -2.76
C ALA A 407 -3.55 18.74 -3.28
N LEU A 408 -4.36 18.05 -2.48
CA LEU A 408 -5.74 17.69 -2.81
C LEU A 408 -6.67 18.93 -2.88
N ALA A 409 -6.43 19.96 -2.05
CA ALA A 409 -7.23 21.18 -2.03
C ALA A 409 -7.09 22.02 -3.31
N ILE A 410 -6.06 21.80 -4.13
CA ILE A 410 -5.88 22.48 -5.42
C ILE A 410 -6.95 22.01 -6.45
N GLY A 411 -7.56 20.83 -6.23
CA GLY A 411 -8.66 20.34 -7.05
C GLY A 411 -8.23 19.74 -8.41
N LYS A 412 -6.94 19.41 -8.56
CA LYS A 412 -6.38 18.69 -9.72
C LYS A 412 -5.93 17.29 -9.30
N PRO A 413 -5.83 16.33 -10.23
CA PRO A 413 -5.21 15.04 -9.92
C PRO A 413 -3.82 15.21 -9.31
N VAL A 414 -3.54 14.47 -8.24
CA VAL A 414 -2.26 14.55 -7.52
C VAL A 414 -1.37 13.38 -7.90
N VAL A 415 -0.11 13.66 -8.23
CA VAL A 415 0.94 12.65 -8.38
C VAL A 415 2.04 12.94 -7.35
N ALA A 416 2.18 12.02 -6.41
CA ALA A 416 3.24 12.06 -5.40
C ALA A 416 4.43 11.22 -5.85
N PHE A 417 5.66 11.79 -5.85
CA PHE A 417 6.84 11.08 -6.34
C PHE A 417 8.16 11.68 -5.81
N GLY A 418 9.28 11.04 -6.18
CA GLY A 418 10.64 11.56 -6.04
C GLY A 418 11.49 10.85 -4.97
N SER A 419 10.89 10.15 -4.00
CA SER A 419 11.65 9.43 -2.98
C SER A 419 10.85 8.29 -2.34
N LEU A 420 11.46 7.12 -2.20
CA LEU A 420 10.91 6.02 -1.41
C LEU A 420 10.83 6.36 0.09
N TYR A 421 11.71 7.25 0.59
CA TYR A 421 11.68 7.69 2.00
C TYR A 421 10.41 8.47 2.36
N SER A 422 9.82 9.19 1.41
CA SER A 422 8.54 9.88 1.61
C SER A 422 7.34 8.99 1.26
N ALA A 423 7.52 8.07 0.31
CA ALA A 423 6.43 7.27 -0.25
C ALA A 423 5.70 6.43 0.81
N GLY A 424 6.43 5.83 1.74
CA GLY A 424 5.84 5.05 2.84
C GLY A 424 4.89 5.88 3.69
N ARG A 425 5.32 7.08 4.11
CA ARG A 425 4.48 7.98 4.91
C ARG A 425 3.31 8.55 4.12
N ILE A 426 3.52 8.97 2.88
CA ILE A 426 2.41 9.42 2.02
C ILE A 426 1.35 8.32 1.93
N ARG A 427 1.76 7.08 1.70
CA ARG A 427 0.87 5.93 1.60
C ARG A 427 0.07 5.68 2.89
N SER A 428 0.74 5.68 4.05
CA SER A 428 0.09 5.42 5.35
C SER A 428 -0.86 6.54 5.78
N GLU A 429 -0.50 7.80 5.51
CA GLU A 429 -1.26 8.97 5.96
C GLU A 429 -2.45 9.32 5.05
N THR A 430 -2.40 8.91 3.78
CA THR A 430 -3.39 9.30 2.76
C THR A 430 -4.82 8.96 3.17
N ALA A 431 -5.08 7.74 3.66
CA ALA A 431 -6.42 7.33 4.05
C ALA A 431 -7.00 8.19 5.18
N ALA A 432 -6.19 8.50 6.19
CA ALA A 432 -6.60 9.34 7.32
C ALA A 432 -6.87 10.79 6.88
N VAL A 433 -6.01 11.34 6.01
CA VAL A 433 -6.18 12.69 5.46
C VAL A 433 -7.48 12.78 4.65
N ILE A 434 -7.72 11.84 3.74
CA ILE A 434 -8.93 11.80 2.90
C ILE A 434 -10.18 11.67 3.76
N LYS A 435 -10.22 10.72 4.71
CA LYS A 435 -11.32 10.59 5.67
C LYS A 435 -11.53 11.90 6.46
N GLY A 436 -10.45 12.61 6.80
CA GLY A 436 -10.50 13.92 7.46
C GLY A 436 -11.14 15.00 6.59
N LEU A 437 -10.78 15.09 5.32
CA LEU A 437 -11.35 16.03 4.35
C LEU A 437 -12.82 15.72 4.08
N GLN A 438 -13.15 14.47 3.82
CA GLN A 438 -14.52 13.99 3.61
C GLN A 438 -15.40 14.29 4.84
N ARG A 439 -14.88 14.09 6.06
CA ARG A 439 -15.58 14.45 7.31
C ARG A 439 -15.87 15.96 7.38
N LYS A 440 -14.89 16.80 7.06
CA LYS A 440 -15.07 18.26 7.02
C LYS A 440 -16.14 18.67 6.01
N GLN A 441 -16.13 18.07 4.81
CA GLN A 441 -17.10 18.32 3.75
C GLN A 441 -18.51 17.94 4.19
N ALA A 442 -18.72 16.74 4.70
CA ALA A 442 -20.02 16.25 5.14
C ALA A 442 -20.59 17.07 6.33
N LEU A 443 -19.73 17.44 7.28
CA LEU A 443 -20.11 18.32 8.39
C LEU A 443 -20.49 19.72 7.90
N ALA A 444 -19.77 20.28 6.94
CA ALA A 444 -20.10 21.57 6.37
C ALA A 444 -21.45 21.53 5.63
N ALA A 445 -21.70 20.49 4.83
CA ALA A 445 -22.97 20.28 4.15
C ALA A 445 -24.15 20.16 5.15
N ARG A 446 -23.98 19.37 6.21
CA ARG A 446 -24.97 19.17 7.26
C ARG A 446 -25.28 20.46 8.03
N ARG A 447 -24.27 21.24 8.39
CA ARG A 447 -24.39 22.54 9.07
C ARG A 447 -25.00 23.63 8.18
N GLY A 448 -24.91 23.48 6.86
CA GLY A 448 -25.54 24.40 5.89
C GLY A 448 -27.06 24.32 5.83
N LEU A 449 -27.67 23.25 6.36
CA LEU A 449 -29.12 23.14 6.43
C LEU A 449 -29.70 24.09 7.49
N SER A 450 -30.83 24.71 7.17
CA SER A 450 -31.64 25.45 8.13
C SER A 450 -32.24 24.53 9.21
N GLU A 451 -32.70 25.10 10.31
CA GLU A 451 -33.37 24.36 11.39
C GLU A 451 -34.65 23.68 10.87
N GLU A 452 -35.40 24.37 9.99
CA GLU A 452 -36.63 23.83 9.39
C GLU A 452 -36.32 22.66 8.46
N GLU A 453 -35.30 22.75 7.61
CA GLU A 453 -34.87 21.64 6.73
C GLU A 453 -34.42 20.43 7.53
N ARG A 454 -33.65 20.63 8.61
CA ARG A 454 -33.25 19.52 9.51
C ARG A 454 -34.42 18.87 10.21
N ALA A 455 -35.39 19.68 10.69
CA ALA A 455 -36.57 19.16 11.35
C ALA A 455 -37.44 18.35 10.39
N GLU A 456 -37.63 18.81 9.15
CA GLU A 456 -38.40 18.09 8.13
C GLU A 456 -37.68 16.79 7.70
N ALA A 457 -36.36 16.84 7.47
CA ALA A 457 -35.56 15.65 7.18
C ALA A 457 -35.69 14.61 8.31
N SER A 458 -35.55 15.05 9.57
CA SER A 458 -35.71 14.18 10.74
C SER A 458 -37.09 13.55 10.83
N ARG A 459 -38.15 14.32 10.55
CA ARG A 459 -39.52 13.81 10.53
C ARG A 459 -39.72 12.70 9.49
N ILE A 460 -39.18 12.89 8.27
CA ILE A 460 -39.27 11.89 7.20
C ILE A 460 -38.47 10.65 7.57
N ILE A 461 -37.24 10.81 8.09
CA ILE A 461 -36.37 9.72 8.54
C ILE A 461 -37.06 8.89 9.63
N CYS A 462 -37.68 9.52 10.64
CA CYS A 462 -38.42 8.81 11.69
C CYS A 462 -39.54 7.97 11.11
N GLY A 463 -40.34 8.52 10.18
CA GLY A 463 -41.42 7.76 9.52
C GLY A 463 -40.90 6.52 8.76
N LYS A 464 -39.79 6.65 8.04
CA LYS A 464 -39.18 5.52 7.34
C LYS A 464 -38.59 4.48 8.30
N LEU A 465 -37.98 4.91 9.41
CA LEU A 465 -37.50 4.01 10.46
C LEU A 465 -38.67 3.20 11.05
N GLU A 466 -39.83 3.85 11.34
CA GLU A 466 -41.02 3.15 11.82
C GLU A 466 -41.52 2.11 10.83
N GLU A 467 -41.58 2.45 9.54
CA GLU A 467 -42.02 1.52 8.48
C GLU A 467 -41.04 0.33 8.38
N GLU A 468 -39.75 0.57 8.38
CA GLU A 468 -38.74 -0.48 8.30
C GLU A 468 -38.73 -1.39 9.53
N VAL A 469 -38.87 -0.83 10.73
CA VAL A 469 -38.99 -1.66 11.94
C VAL A 469 -40.29 -2.47 11.95
N ARG A 470 -41.41 -1.91 11.49
CA ARG A 470 -42.66 -2.69 11.30
C ARG A 470 -42.45 -3.84 10.30
N ARG A 471 -41.69 -3.63 9.23
CA ARG A 471 -41.33 -4.67 8.25
C ARG A 471 -40.48 -5.76 8.91
N LEU A 472 -39.39 -5.38 9.59
CA LEU A 472 -38.49 -6.31 10.28
C LEU A 472 -39.24 -7.14 11.33
N ARG A 473 -40.16 -6.55 12.09
CA ARG A 473 -40.95 -7.26 13.11
C ARG A 473 -41.90 -8.34 12.56
N LYS A 474 -42.20 -8.35 11.26
CA LYS A 474 -42.91 -9.45 10.61
C LYS A 474 -42.05 -10.68 10.38
N GLU A 475 -40.77 -10.48 10.22
CA GLU A 475 -39.80 -11.53 9.87
C GLU A 475 -38.98 -11.97 11.10
N LYS A 476 -38.70 -11.04 12.02
CA LYS A 476 -37.87 -11.23 13.19
C LYS A 476 -38.49 -10.63 14.44
N LYS A 477 -38.02 -11.07 15.60
CA LYS A 477 -38.44 -10.52 16.88
C LYS A 477 -37.51 -9.36 17.26
N ILE A 478 -37.93 -8.11 17.04
CA ILE A 478 -37.23 -6.91 17.49
C ILE A 478 -37.80 -6.45 18.83
N ARG A 479 -37.02 -6.53 19.88
CA ARG A 479 -37.35 -6.13 21.25
C ARG A 479 -36.45 -5.04 21.79
N ARG A 480 -35.13 -5.12 21.50
CA ARG A 480 -34.08 -4.21 21.98
C ARG A 480 -33.46 -3.46 20.84
N ILE A 481 -33.55 -2.16 20.88
CA ILE A 481 -33.01 -1.25 19.88
C ILE A 481 -31.95 -0.36 20.52
N LEU A 482 -30.68 -0.49 20.11
CA LEU A 482 -29.67 0.50 20.41
C LEU A 482 -29.84 1.68 19.43
N SER A 483 -30.31 2.80 19.96
CA SER A 483 -30.50 4.05 19.22
C SER A 483 -29.48 5.10 19.67
N TYR A 484 -29.68 6.36 19.35
CA TYR A 484 -28.85 7.46 19.79
C TYR A 484 -29.71 8.67 20.17
N ALA A 485 -29.16 9.52 21.02
CA ALA A 485 -29.72 10.84 21.32
C ALA A 485 -29.01 11.86 20.42
N ALA A 486 -29.73 12.44 19.45
CA ALA A 486 -29.14 13.31 18.45
C ALA A 486 -28.38 14.49 19.09
N ALA A 487 -27.17 14.74 18.58
CA ALA A 487 -26.36 15.87 18.94
C ALA A 487 -26.51 16.98 17.88
N TRP A 488 -26.58 18.21 18.34
CA TRP A 488 -26.60 19.49 17.57
C TRP A 488 -27.32 19.45 16.22
N ASP A 489 -26.61 19.05 15.17
CA ASP A 489 -27.01 19.08 13.76
C ASP A 489 -27.29 17.70 13.16
N GLU A 490 -27.31 16.64 13.99
CA GLU A 490 -27.65 15.26 13.56
C GLU A 490 -29.15 15.11 13.27
N ALA A 491 -29.50 14.08 12.52
CA ALA A 491 -30.90 13.70 12.33
C ALA A 491 -31.52 13.35 13.69
N ASN A 492 -32.55 14.06 14.09
CA ASN A 492 -33.21 13.83 15.37
C ASN A 492 -34.19 12.65 15.26
N VAL A 493 -33.88 11.58 15.99
CA VAL A 493 -34.68 10.34 16.03
C VAL A 493 -35.51 10.17 17.31
N ASP A 494 -35.63 11.23 18.14
CA ASP A 494 -36.38 11.16 19.40
C ASP A 494 -37.87 10.75 19.18
N THR A 495 -38.46 11.14 18.06
CA THR A 495 -39.86 10.74 17.71
C THR A 495 -39.93 9.25 17.44
N PHE A 496 -38.99 8.70 16.70
CA PHE A 496 -38.88 7.27 16.47
C PHE A 496 -38.60 6.51 17.78
N ASN A 497 -37.74 6.99 18.64
CA ASN A 497 -37.42 6.36 19.93
C ASN A 497 -38.70 6.23 20.79
N ARG A 498 -39.46 7.31 20.94
CA ARG A 498 -40.72 7.29 21.70
C ARG A 498 -41.80 6.39 21.06
N TRP A 499 -41.86 6.34 19.72
CA TRP A 499 -42.74 5.42 19.04
C TRP A 499 -42.33 3.95 19.34
N ALA A 500 -41.04 3.62 19.29
CA ALA A 500 -40.53 2.28 19.57
C ALA A 500 -40.87 1.82 20.98
N GLU A 501 -40.70 2.69 21.99
CA GLU A 501 -41.12 2.44 23.38
C GLU A 501 -42.63 2.24 23.51
N GLY A 502 -43.44 3.05 22.82
CA GLY A 502 -44.88 2.92 22.77
C GLY A 502 -45.39 1.60 22.16
N GLU A 503 -44.59 1.02 21.25
CA GLU A 503 -44.80 -0.31 20.66
C GLU A 503 -44.25 -1.46 21.52
N GLY A 504 -43.75 -1.16 22.73
CA GLY A 504 -43.26 -2.15 23.71
C GLY A 504 -41.85 -2.66 23.40
N MET A 505 -41.04 -1.91 22.66
CA MET A 505 -39.62 -2.18 22.47
C MET A 505 -38.79 -1.41 23.51
N GLU A 506 -37.70 -2.00 23.95
CA GLU A 506 -36.74 -1.37 24.86
C GLU A 506 -35.73 -0.57 24.03
N VAL A 507 -35.65 0.73 24.26
CA VAL A 507 -34.71 1.62 23.57
C VAL A 507 -33.51 1.88 24.47
N LEU A 508 -32.32 1.56 23.95
CA LEU A 508 -31.06 1.73 24.62
C LEU A 508 -30.28 2.89 23.98
N PHE A 509 -29.39 3.51 24.77
CA PHE A 509 -28.54 4.59 24.30
C PHE A 509 -27.06 4.29 24.59
N PRO A 510 -26.12 4.77 23.74
CA PRO A 510 -24.72 4.53 23.93
C PRO A 510 -24.13 5.41 25.04
N LEU A 511 -23.35 4.80 25.94
CA LEU A 511 -22.45 5.48 26.86
C LEU A 511 -21.00 5.23 26.41
N CYS A 512 -20.30 6.31 26.04
CA CYS A 512 -18.93 6.23 25.57
C CYS A 512 -17.93 6.42 26.71
N ARG A 513 -16.93 5.54 26.79
CA ARG A 513 -15.87 5.55 27.80
C ARG A 513 -14.49 5.74 27.16
N ASP A 514 -13.50 6.08 27.97
CA ASP A 514 -12.11 6.13 27.54
C ASP A 514 -11.64 4.77 26.98
N GLY A 515 -10.63 4.78 26.12
CA GLY A 515 -10.15 3.58 25.46
C GLY A 515 -11.04 3.10 24.30
N GLY A 516 -12.05 3.88 23.90
CA GLY A 516 -12.90 3.55 22.77
C GLY A 516 -13.97 2.50 23.07
N ILE A 517 -14.30 2.30 24.33
CA ILE A 517 -15.35 1.39 24.77
C ILE A 517 -16.71 2.08 24.68
N MET A 518 -17.72 1.37 24.15
CA MET A 518 -19.10 1.80 24.11
C MET A 518 -19.99 0.75 24.79
N GLU A 519 -20.83 1.20 25.72
CA GLU A 519 -21.83 0.38 26.42
C GLU A 519 -23.23 0.79 25.93
N ALA A 520 -24.08 -0.18 25.61
CA ALA A 520 -25.50 0.06 25.43
C ALA A 520 -26.19 0.03 26.78
N ARG A 521 -26.99 1.05 27.12
CA ARG A 521 -27.64 1.15 28.42
C ARG A 521 -29.15 1.39 28.26
N ALA A 522 -29.93 0.67 29.03
CA ALA A 522 -31.39 0.80 29.14
C ALA A 522 -31.77 1.53 30.43
N ALA A 523 -32.93 2.20 30.44
CA ALA A 523 -33.49 2.81 31.64
C ALA A 523 -33.85 1.73 32.69
N ASP A 524 -33.62 2.04 33.96
CA ASP A 524 -34.06 1.17 35.06
C ASP A 524 -35.60 1.12 35.13
N GLU A 525 -36.15 0.07 35.75
CA GLU A 525 -37.61 -0.13 35.87
C GLU A 525 -38.30 1.08 36.49
N GLY A 526 -39.24 1.65 35.77
CA GLY A 526 -40.01 2.82 36.20
C GLY A 526 -39.30 4.18 35.97
N VAL A 527 -38.15 4.20 35.35
CA VAL A 527 -37.48 5.42 34.89
C VAL A 527 -37.92 5.73 33.46
N ASP A 528 -38.32 6.98 33.24
CA ASP A 528 -38.61 7.49 31.92
C ASP A 528 -37.29 7.57 31.10
N PRO A 529 -37.19 6.92 29.93
CA PRO A 529 -35.97 6.94 29.12
C PRO A 529 -35.48 8.36 28.77
N ASP A 530 -36.35 9.31 28.54
CA ASP A 530 -35.97 10.71 28.33
C ASP A 530 -35.30 11.34 29.57
N ARG A 531 -35.62 10.88 30.79
CA ARG A 531 -35.03 11.33 32.06
C ARG A 531 -33.71 10.64 32.42
N MET A 532 -33.47 9.49 31.83
CA MET A 532 -32.20 8.79 31.95
C MET A 532 -31.05 9.59 31.28
N LEU A 533 -31.35 10.37 30.25
CA LEU A 533 -30.36 11.10 29.48
C LEU A 533 -29.99 12.43 30.13
N LYS A 534 -28.70 12.60 30.46
CA LYS A 534 -28.11 13.85 30.99
C LYS A 534 -27.05 14.39 30.02
N PRO A 535 -26.77 15.73 30.06
CA PRO A 535 -25.67 16.30 29.31
C PRO A 535 -24.34 15.63 29.70
N GLY A 536 -23.71 14.95 28.73
CA GLY A 536 -22.42 14.32 28.85
C GLY A 536 -21.30 15.16 28.24
N ALA A 537 -20.20 14.50 27.86
CA ALA A 537 -19.07 15.12 27.21
C ALA A 537 -19.50 15.79 25.89
N PHE A 538 -18.98 16.98 25.61
CA PHE A 538 -19.29 17.78 24.39
C PHE A 538 -20.77 18.17 24.21
N GLY A 539 -21.60 18.11 25.28
CA GLY A 539 -23.02 18.45 25.22
C GLY A 539 -23.91 17.39 24.55
N ILE A 540 -23.40 16.19 24.31
CA ILE A 540 -24.16 15.03 23.84
C ILE A 540 -24.93 14.47 25.03
N ARG A 541 -26.20 14.12 24.85
CA ARG A 541 -27.00 13.46 25.89
C ARG A 541 -26.57 12.01 26.04
N GLU A 542 -26.15 11.62 27.23
CA GLU A 542 -25.67 10.26 27.55
C GLU A 542 -26.45 9.67 28.74
N PRO A 543 -26.58 8.32 28.81
CA PRO A 543 -27.24 7.65 29.94
C PRO A 543 -26.59 7.95 31.30
N ASP A 544 -27.41 8.30 32.31
CA ASP A 544 -26.95 8.37 33.70
C ASP A 544 -26.85 6.97 34.32
N GLU A 545 -25.66 6.60 34.76
CA GLU A 545 -25.39 5.29 35.36
C GLU A 545 -26.19 5.03 36.64
N ASN A 546 -26.69 6.09 37.30
CA ASN A 546 -27.50 5.96 38.52
C ASN A 546 -28.97 5.56 38.27
N CYS A 547 -29.42 5.58 37.04
CA CYS A 547 -30.80 5.24 36.67
C CYS A 547 -30.88 4.44 35.34
N SER A 548 -29.80 3.78 35.00
CA SER A 548 -29.68 2.92 33.83
C SER A 548 -28.78 1.74 34.07
N HIS A 549 -29.03 0.63 33.41
CA HIS A 549 -28.22 -0.58 33.46
C HIS A 549 -27.65 -0.95 32.08
N PRO A 550 -26.46 -1.58 32.03
CA PRO A 550 -25.88 -2.03 30.76
C PRO A 550 -26.62 -3.25 30.21
N ALA A 551 -26.63 -3.38 28.88
CA ALA A 551 -27.06 -4.57 28.18
C ALA A 551 -25.89 -5.14 27.36
N GLU A 552 -25.81 -6.47 27.29
CA GLU A 552 -24.79 -7.13 26.50
C GLU A 552 -25.05 -6.97 25.00
N PRO A 553 -24.00 -6.82 24.16
CA PRO A 553 -24.16 -6.65 22.72
C PRO A 553 -25.00 -7.76 22.06
N GLU A 554 -24.90 -8.97 22.53
CA GLU A 554 -25.64 -10.14 22.03
C GLU A 554 -27.15 -10.07 22.29
N GLU A 555 -27.58 -9.18 23.15
CA GLU A 555 -29.01 -8.98 23.47
C GLU A 555 -29.69 -7.95 22.56
N ILE A 556 -28.90 -7.22 21.74
CA ILE A 556 -29.41 -6.17 20.85
C ILE A 556 -29.94 -6.79 19.56
N ASP A 557 -31.17 -6.43 19.20
CA ASP A 557 -31.83 -6.91 17.98
C ASP A 557 -31.59 -5.99 16.79
N LEU A 558 -31.50 -4.67 17.04
CA LEU A 558 -31.33 -3.64 16.03
C LEU A 558 -30.45 -2.51 16.56
N VAL A 559 -29.54 -2.02 15.72
CA VAL A 559 -28.73 -0.82 16.01
C VAL A 559 -29.02 0.27 14.99
N ILE A 560 -29.43 1.44 15.46
CA ILE A 560 -29.55 2.66 14.66
C ILE A 560 -28.21 3.41 14.78
N VAL A 561 -27.50 3.53 13.67
CA VAL A 561 -26.14 4.06 13.64
C VAL A 561 -26.15 5.46 13.04
N PRO A 562 -25.76 6.50 13.79
CA PRO A 562 -25.53 7.84 13.22
C PRO A 562 -24.18 7.87 12.49
N CYS A 563 -24.04 8.76 11.51
CA CYS A 563 -22.76 9.03 10.86
C CYS A 563 -22.56 10.51 10.54
N VAL A 564 -21.31 10.86 10.24
CA VAL A 564 -20.96 12.17 9.70
C VAL A 564 -21.11 12.19 8.18
N GLY A 565 -20.72 11.13 7.50
CA GLY A 565 -20.85 10.95 6.05
C GLY A 565 -21.05 9.49 5.70
N PHE A 566 -21.64 9.22 4.54
CA PHE A 566 -21.89 7.87 4.03
C PHE A 566 -21.82 7.84 2.50
N ASP A 567 -21.65 6.65 1.92
CA ASP A 567 -21.69 6.43 0.47
C ASP A 567 -22.77 5.41 0.06
N GLY A 568 -22.84 5.14 -1.25
CA GLY A 568 -23.80 4.17 -1.81
C GLY A 568 -23.45 2.71 -1.60
N ASN A 569 -22.23 2.40 -1.12
CA ASN A 569 -21.71 1.04 -0.95
C ASN A 569 -21.70 0.57 0.52
N GLY A 570 -22.25 1.38 1.42
CA GLY A 570 -22.27 1.10 2.86
C GLY A 570 -21.07 1.63 3.61
N GLY A 571 -20.17 2.37 2.94
CA GLY A 571 -19.08 3.08 3.58
C GLY A 571 -19.61 4.21 4.47
N ARG A 572 -18.99 4.42 5.63
CA ARG A 572 -19.39 5.48 6.56
C ARG A 572 -18.20 6.13 7.26
N ILE A 573 -18.37 7.40 7.60
CA ILE A 573 -17.43 8.17 8.39
C ILE A 573 -18.14 8.65 9.66
N GLY A 574 -17.58 8.31 10.82
CA GLY A 574 -17.98 8.84 12.12
C GLY A 574 -17.08 10.00 12.57
N HIS A 575 -17.17 10.35 13.86
CA HIS A 575 -16.34 11.41 14.47
C HIS A 575 -14.86 11.03 14.67
N GLY A 576 -14.43 9.83 14.27
CA GLY A 576 -13.01 9.41 14.24
C GLY A 576 -12.53 8.61 15.45
N LYS A 577 -13.40 8.23 16.37
CA LYS A 577 -13.02 7.41 17.55
C LYS A 577 -13.32 5.91 17.41
N GLY A 578 -14.02 5.48 16.33
CA GLY A 578 -14.30 4.08 16.00
C GLY A 578 -15.16 3.34 17.03
N TYR A 579 -16.01 4.03 17.80
CA TYR A 579 -16.85 3.39 18.82
C TYR A 579 -17.80 2.36 18.20
N TYR A 580 -18.53 2.75 17.14
CA TYR A 580 -19.47 1.85 16.47
C TYR A 580 -18.76 0.69 15.76
N ASP A 581 -17.60 0.91 15.14
CA ASP A 581 -16.87 -0.18 14.45
C ASP A 581 -16.50 -1.29 15.43
N ARG A 582 -15.98 -0.93 16.60
CA ARG A 582 -15.66 -1.91 17.65
C ARG A 582 -16.89 -2.53 18.34
N TYR A 583 -17.99 -1.79 18.40
CA TYR A 583 -19.20 -2.32 19.03
C TYR A 583 -19.92 -3.31 18.11
N LEU A 584 -20.06 -2.98 16.84
CA LEU A 584 -20.74 -3.79 15.84
C LEU A 584 -20.12 -5.18 15.66
N THR A 585 -18.80 -5.33 15.89
CA THR A 585 -18.14 -6.64 15.86
C THR A 585 -18.56 -7.59 16.97
N LYS A 586 -19.20 -7.08 18.03
CA LYS A 586 -19.67 -7.86 19.20
C LYS A 586 -21.11 -8.28 19.08
N LEU A 587 -21.84 -7.78 18.11
CA LEU A 587 -23.24 -8.13 17.90
C LEU A 587 -23.37 -9.60 17.46
N ARG A 588 -24.52 -10.21 17.74
CA ARG A 588 -24.86 -11.49 17.14
C ARG A 588 -25.06 -11.38 15.62
N PRO A 589 -24.79 -12.44 14.85
CA PRO A 589 -24.81 -12.37 13.37
C PRO A 589 -26.16 -12.01 12.75
N ASP A 590 -27.27 -12.21 13.46
CA ASP A 590 -28.64 -11.93 13.00
C ASP A 590 -29.20 -10.59 13.50
N ALA A 591 -28.40 -9.81 14.23
CA ALA A 591 -28.76 -8.44 14.60
C ALA A 591 -28.79 -7.54 13.37
N GLU A 592 -29.77 -6.65 13.32
CA GLU A 592 -29.92 -5.71 12.21
C GLU A 592 -29.20 -4.40 12.48
N THR A 593 -28.74 -3.75 11.42
CA THR A 593 -28.13 -2.42 11.50
C THR A 593 -28.73 -1.49 10.46
N ILE A 594 -29.08 -0.28 10.88
CA ILE A 594 -29.60 0.78 9.99
C ILE A 594 -28.75 2.02 10.18
N LEU A 595 -28.17 2.51 9.10
CA LEU A 595 -27.47 3.79 9.08
C LEU A 595 -28.48 4.92 8.88
N VAL A 596 -28.40 5.94 9.71
CA VAL A 596 -29.25 7.13 9.64
C VAL A 596 -28.40 8.35 9.31
N ALA A 597 -28.77 9.06 8.25
CA ALA A 597 -28.11 10.29 7.82
C ALA A 597 -29.08 11.17 7.04
N MET A 598 -28.75 12.45 6.92
CA MET A 598 -29.39 13.36 5.95
C MET A 598 -28.70 13.19 4.58
N GLU A 599 -29.44 13.28 3.49
CA GLU A 599 -28.92 13.06 2.14
C GLU A 599 -27.75 13.98 1.78
N VAL A 600 -27.68 15.17 2.33
CA VAL A 600 -26.55 16.10 2.13
C VAL A 600 -25.22 15.56 2.66
N GLN A 601 -25.22 14.53 3.49
CA GLN A 601 -24.04 13.86 4.02
C GLN A 601 -23.52 12.75 3.09
N ARG A 602 -24.19 12.52 1.95
CA ARG A 602 -23.76 11.52 0.96
C ARG A 602 -22.48 11.97 0.27
N LEU A 603 -21.51 11.08 0.23
CA LEU A 603 -20.22 11.24 -0.45
C LEU A 603 -20.15 10.28 -1.66
N PRO A 604 -19.34 10.58 -2.68
CA PRO A 604 -19.21 9.68 -3.84
C PRO A 604 -18.70 8.30 -3.45
N GLU A 605 -17.61 8.24 -2.71
CA GLU A 605 -16.97 7.00 -2.24
C GLU A 605 -16.25 7.27 -0.91
N ILE A 606 -16.33 6.34 0.01
CA ILE A 606 -15.58 6.36 1.28
C ILE A 606 -14.59 5.20 1.28
N ARG A 607 -13.30 5.52 1.42
CA ARG A 607 -12.28 4.49 1.57
C ARG A 607 -12.43 3.81 2.93
N MET A 608 -12.86 2.57 2.89
CA MET A 608 -12.92 1.68 4.06
C MET A 608 -11.56 1.04 4.32
N ASP A 609 -11.19 0.89 5.59
CA ASP A 609 -10.07 0.05 5.99
C ASP A 609 -10.57 -1.26 6.64
N SER A 610 -9.64 -2.14 7.00
CA SER A 610 -9.99 -3.48 7.51
C SER A 610 -10.73 -3.47 8.85
N THR A 611 -10.79 -2.33 9.54
CA THR A 611 -11.48 -2.18 10.83
C THR A 611 -12.85 -1.52 10.70
N ASP A 612 -13.16 -0.94 9.54
CA ASP A 612 -14.44 -0.30 9.29
C ASP A 612 -15.52 -1.34 8.97
N ILE A 613 -16.70 -1.21 9.56
CA ILE A 613 -17.84 -2.10 9.33
C ILE A 613 -18.84 -1.43 8.39
N PRO A 614 -19.06 -1.97 7.17
CA PRO A 614 -20.02 -1.39 6.23
C PRO A 614 -21.46 -1.61 6.69
N ILE A 615 -22.34 -0.61 6.43
CA ILE A 615 -23.77 -0.69 6.68
C ILE A 615 -24.51 -0.32 5.40
N THR A 616 -25.11 -1.31 4.76
CA THR A 616 -25.80 -1.15 3.46
C THR A 616 -27.25 -0.70 3.57
N ASN A 617 -27.91 -0.93 4.74
CA ASN A 617 -29.25 -0.44 4.98
C ASN A 617 -29.19 1.01 5.46
N VAL A 618 -29.41 1.96 4.55
CA VAL A 618 -29.29 3.41 4.81
C VAL A 618 -30.64 4.07 4.68
N ILE A 619 -31.02 4.85 5.70
CA ILE A 619 -32.25 5.65 5.69
C ILE A 619 -31.89 7.12 5.69
N THR A 620 -32.35 7.83 4.65
CA THR A 620 -32.30 9.29 4.52
C THR A 620 -33.70 9.87 4.26
N GLU A 621 -33.85 11.20 4.27
CA GLU A 621 -35.11 11.86 3.91
C GLU A 621 -35.49 11.66 2.43
N LYS A 622 -34.53 11.41 1.54
CA LYS A 622 -34.81 11.11 0.13
C LYS A 622 -35.28 9.66 -0.08
N VAL A 623 -36.09 9.46 -1.10
CA VAL A 623 -36.45 8.12 -1.58
C VAL A 623 -35.21 7.53 -2.27
N SER A 624 -34.74 6.38 -1.80
CA SER A 624 -33.67 5.60 -2.43
C SER A 624 -34.16 4.93 -3.70
#